data_80959e500b50d852b8d4a2b248f0ef7e
#
_entry.id   80959e500b50d852b8d4a2b248f0ef7e
#
_cell.length_a   1.000
_cell.length_b   1.000
_cell.length_c   1.000
_cell.angle_alpha   90.00
_cell.angle_beta   90.00
_cell.angle_gamma   90.00
#
_symmetry.space_group_name_H-M   'P 1'
#
loop_
_entity.id
_entity.type
_entity.pdbx_description
1 polymer ?
#
loop_
_entity_poly.entity_id
_entity_poly.type
_entity_poly.pdbx_seq_one_letter_code
_entity_poly.pdbx_strand_id
1 'polypeptide(L)'
;MLENVRGLLDAVFDDYRNKIERQLTKLGYVPGWQLLNASDFGVSQLRPRVVFVGIRKDLAAGFSWPEPIRNDPPTVGELLHDLMAANGWPGSERWREQANAIAPTLVGGSKKHGGPDLGPTRAKRAWAALGVDGTGLWDDAPPRHFVGLPRLTPRMTARIQGFPDSWQFSGRKTAAYRQIGNAFPPPVAAAVGRQIFAALAVKRIFKVA
;
A
#
# COMPACT_ATOMS: atom_id res chain seq x y z
N MET A 1 15.97 5.35 -3.62
CA MET A 1 14.83 4.42 -3.83
C MET A 1 13.73 5.14 -4.60
N LEU A 2 13.13 4.47 -5.58
CA LEU A 2 11.95 4.92 -6.33
C LEU A 2 10.88 3.81 -6.27
N GLU A 3 9.61 4.16 -6.44
CA GLU A 3 8.49 3.21 -6.47
C GLU A 3 7.58 3.50 -7.65
N ASN A 4 6.99 2.45 -8.21
CA ASN A 4 6.02 2.56 -9.29
C ASN A 4 5.06 1.36 -9.31
N VAL A 5 4.05 1.44 -10.15
CA VAL A 5 3.12 0.34 -10.40
C VAL A 5 3.81 -0.81 -11.17
N ARG A 6 3.27 -2.03 -11.02
CA ARG A 6 3.80 -3.24 -11.68
C ARG A 6 4.01 -3.07 -13.18
N GLY A 7 3.14 -2.33 -13.86
CA GLY A 7 3.22 -2.10 -15.30
C GLY A 7 4.56 -1.49 -15.78
N LEU A 8 5.34 -0.87 -14.87
CA LEU A 8 6.70 -0.42 -15.23
C LEU A 8 7.63 -1.57 -15.61
N LEU A 9 7.32 -2.82 -15.26
CA LEU A 9 8.07 -4.01 -15.67
C LEU A 9 7.66 -4.56 -17.04
N ASP A 10 6.61 -4.03 -17.67
CA ASP A 10 6.17 -4.47 -18.98
C ASP A 10 7.25 -4.11 -20.03
N ALA A 11 7.39 -4.96 -21.06
CA ALA A 11 8.48 -4.87 -22.06
C ALA A 11 8.54 -3.49 -22.76
N VAL A 12 7.42 -2.79 -22.90
CA VAL A 12 7.37 -1.43 -23.49
C VAL A 12 8.23 -0.42 -22.73
N PHE A 13 8.58 -0.70 -21.48
CA PHE A 13 9.41 0.17 -20.62
C PHE A 13 10.85 -0.33 -20.45
N ASP A 14 11.28 -1.40 -21.17
CA ASP A 14 12.63 -1.96 -21.05
C ASP A 14 13.71 -0.91 -21.34
N ASP A 15 13.59 -0.18 -22.44
CA ASP A 15 14.54 0.87 -22.79
C ASP A 15 14.65 1.96 -21.72
N TYR A 16 13.52 2.33 -21.13
CA TYR A 16 13.49 3.31 -20.06
C TYR A 16 14.20 2.80 -18.80
N ARG A 17 13.93 1.56 -18.38
CA ARG A 17 14.62 0.94 -17.23
C ARG A 17 16.11 0.80 -17.49
N ASN A 18 16.49 0.28 -18.64
CA ASN A 18 17.89 0.11 -19.06
C ASN A 18 18.64 1.46 -19.10
N LYS A 19 17.97 2.54 -19.51
CA LYS A 19 18.55 3.89 -19.49
C LYS A 19 18.86 4.36 -18.07
N ILE A 20 17.93 4.19 -17.15
CA ILE A 20 18.11 4.53 -15.72
C ILE A 20 19.27 3.74 -15.12
N GLU A 21 19.29 2.42 -15.33
CA GLU A 21 20.36 1.54 -14.84
C GLU A 21 21.75 1.97 -15.35
N ARG A 22 21.87 2.17 -16.65
CA ARG A 22 23.13 2.62 -17.25
C ARG A 22 23.60 3.95 -16.72
N GLN A 23 22.69 4.92 -16.51
CA GLN A 23 23.04 6.24 -15.96
C GLN A 23 23.55 6.12 -14.53
N LEU A 24 22.87 5.35 -13.67
CA LEU A 24 23.27 5.18 -12.28
C LEU A 24 24.55 4.37 -12.15
N THR A 25 24.73 3.35 -12.98
CA THR A 25 26.00 2.58 -13.02
C THR A 25 27.19 3.46 -13.38
N LYS A 26 27.05 4.36 -14.36
CA LYS A 26 28.09 5.36 -14.69
C LYS A 26 28.39 6.32 -13.55
N LEU A 27 27.42 6.61 -12.70
CA LEU A 27 27.57 7.44 -11.51
C LEU A 27 28.11 6.67 -10.28
N GLY A 28 28.47 5.39 -10.46
CA GLY A 28 29.05 4.58 -9.39
C GLY A 28 28.03 3.94 -8.45
N TYR A 29 26.78 3.75 -8.89
CA TYR A 29 25.76 3.01 -8.15
C TYR A 29 25.57 1.60 -8.73
N VAL A 30 25.13 0.68 -7.88
CA VAL A 30 24.60 -0.64 -8.24
C VAL A 30 23.08 -0.55 -8.19
N PRO A 31 22.40 -0.49 -9.36
CA PRO A 31 20.94 -0.44 -9.44
C PRO A 31 20.33 -1.82 -9.33
N GLY A 32 19.10 -1.90 -8.81
CA GLY A 32 18.30 -3.12 -8.79
C GLY A 32 16.80 -2.83 -8.75
N TRP A 33 16.01 -3.73 -9.34
CA TRP A 33 14.56 -3.70 -9.37
C TRP A 33 14.00 -4.92 -8.64
N GLN A 34 12.95 -4.72 -7.85
CA GLN A 34 12.23 -5.81 -7.20
C GLN A 34 10.73 -5.54 -7.25
N LEU A 35 9.94 -6.58 -7.57
CA LEU A 35 8.49 -6.56 -7.39
C LEU A 35 8.18 -7.02 -5.97
N LEU A 36 7.54 -6.17 -5.18
CA LEU A 36 7.12 -6.46 -3.82
C LEU A 36 5.60 -6.40 -3.72
N ASN A 37 4.98 -7.38 -3.08
CA ASN A 37 3.56 -7.34 -2.73
C ASN A 37 3.39 -6.79 -1.33
N ALA A 38 2.45 -5.88 -1.14
CA ALA A 38 2.19 -5.29 0.17
C ALA A 38 1.74 -6.34 1.21
N SER A 39 0.99 -7.35 0.78
CA SER A 39 0.58 -8.47 1.62
C SER A 39 1.75 -9.21 2.24
N ASP A 40 2.86 -9.35 1.54
CA ASP A 40 4.05 -10.04 2.02
C ASP A 40 4.75 -9.28 3.18
N PHE A 41 4.29 -8.07 3.46
CA PHE A 41 4.79 -7.18 4.54
C PHE A 41 3.69 -6.82 5.56
N GLY A 42 2.66 -7.66 5.70
CA GLY A 42 1.60 -7.51 6.70
C GLY A 42 0.52 -6.48 6.36
N VAL A 43 0.47 -6.01 5.11
CA VAL A 43 -0.57 -5.08 4.65
C VAL A 43 -1.76 -5.87 4.13
N SER A 44 -2.95 -5.61 4.66
CA SER A 44 -4.20 -6.30 4.27
C SER A 44 -4.69 -5.92 2.87
N GLN A 45 -3.80 -5.95 1.88
CA GLN A 45 -4.10 -5.52 0.52
C GLN A 45 -3.24 -6.24 -0.52
N LEU A 46 -3.88 -6.74 -1.58
CA LEU A 46 -3.19 -7.17 -2.80
C LEU A 46 -2.68 -5.94 -3.56
N ARG A 47 -1.41 -5.56 -3.33
CA ARG A 47 -0.82 -4.36 -3.93
C ARG A 47 0.62 -4.61 -4.37
N PRO A 48 0.83 -5.14 -5.59
CA PRO A 48 2.18 -5.27 -6.14
C PRO A 48 2.75 -3.89 -6.50
N ARG A 49 4.01 -3.66 -6.12
CA ARG A 49 4.77 -2.45 -6.43
C ARG A 49 6.17 -2.78 -6.89
N VAL A 50 6.59 -2.13 -7.94
CA VAL A 50 7.97 -2.19 -8.41
C VAL A 50 8.79 -1.18 -7.60
N VAL A 51 9.81 -1.67 -6.94
CA VAL A 51 10.74 -0.84 -6.18
C VAL A 51 12.08 -0.85 -6.89
N PHE A 52 12.65 0.32 -7.05
CA PHE A 52 14.00 0.52 -7.57
C PHE A 52 14.91 1.04 -6.47
N VAL A 53 16.05 0.41 -6.28
CA VAL A 53 17.07 0.84 -5.34
C VAL A 53 18.40 0.94 -6.06
N GLY A 54 19.08 2.08 -5.93
CA GLY A 54 20.47 2.26 -6.36
C GLY A 54 21.33 2.49 -5.13
N ILE A 55 22.24 1.58 -4.83
CA ILE A 55 23.20 1.69 -3.74
C ILE A 55 24.56 2.03 -4.32
N ARG A 56 25.28 2.95 -3.68
CA ARG A 56 26.64 3.30 -4.09
C ARG A 56 27.53 2.04 -4.06
N LYS A 57 28.35 1.84 -5.09
CA LYS A 57 29.13 0.60 -5.34
C LYS A 57 29.92 0.12 -4.14
N ASP A 58 30.51 1.03 -3.38
CA ASP A 58 31.31 0.71 -2.19
C ASP A 58 30.50 0.27 -0.96
N LEU A 59 29.17 0.35 -1.02
CA LEU A 59 28.22 -0.04 0.03
C LEU A 59 27.28 -1.16 -0.43
N ALA A 60 27.28 -1.47 -1.72
CA ALA A 60 26.29 -2.36 -2.33
C ALA A 60 26.33 -3.79 -1.78
N ALA A 61 27.48 -4.27 -1.35
CA ALA A 61 27.63 -5.60 -0.73
C ALA A 61 26.83 -5.74 0.59
N GLY A 62 26.51 -4.63 1.25
CA GLY A 62 25.70 -4.63 2.47
C GLY A 62 24.19 -4.56 2.24
N PHE A 63 23.72 -4.49 0.99
CA PHE A 63 22.31 -4.40 0.66
C PHE A 63 21.76 -5.77 0.26
N SER A 64 20.64 -6.15 0.85
CA SER A 64 19.78 -7.23 0.37
C SER A 64 18.34 -6.74 0.28
N TRP A 65 17.54 -7.37 -0.59
CA TRP A 65 16.11 -7.10 -0.62
C TRP A 65 15.45 -7.64 0.66
N PRO A 66 14.38 -6.97 1.17
CA PRO A 66 13.70 -7.47 2.35
C PRO A 66 12.97 -8.78 2.05
N GLU A 67 13.04 -9.71 2.98
CA GLU A 67 12.29 -10.96 2.92
C GLU A 67 10.83 -10.76 3.36
N PRO A 68 9.88 -11.49 2.77
CA PRO A 68 8.51 -11.53 3.24
C PRO A 68 8.39 -11.92 4.71
N ILE A 69 7.43 -11.35 5.42
CA ILE A 69 7.09 -11.84 6.77
C ILE A 69 6.31 -13.16 6.66
N ARG A 70 6.46 -14.03 7.68
CA ARG A 70 5.87 -15.38 7.63
C ARG A 70 4.38 -15.44 7.97
N ASN A 71 3.81 -14.38 8.52
CA ASN A 71 2.41 -14.35 8.94
C ASN A 71 1.55 -13.69 7.89
N ASP A 72 0.41 -14.30 7.60
CA ASP A 72 -0.61 -13.69 6.76
C ASP A 72 -1.12 -12.38 7.36
N PRO A 73 -1.39 -11.35 6.53
CA PRO A 73 -2.01 -10.13 7.01
C PRO A 73 -3.45 -10.39 7.44
N PRO A 74 -3.99 -9.60 8.40
CA PRO A 74 -5.38 -9.73 8.81
C PRO A 74 -6.32 -9.53 7.62
N THR A 75 -7.49 -10.16 7.67
CA THR A 75 -8.57 -9.91 6.71
C THR A 75 -9.11 -8.49 6.83
N VAL A 76 -9.84 -8.01 5.82
CA VAL A 76 -10.50 -6.70 5.88
C VAL A 76 -11.46 -6.60 7.06
N GLY A 77 -12.19 -7.70 7.34
CA GLY A 77 -13.11 -7.78 8.47
C GLY A 77 -12.40 -7.64 9.81
N GLU A 78 -11.32 -8.39 10.02
CA GLU A 78 -10.51 -8.30 11.25
C GLU A 78 -9.87 -6.92 11.41
N LEU A 79 -9.34 -6.37 10.33
CA LEU A 79 -8.64 -5.09 10.35
C LEU A 79 -9.53 -3.89 10.65
N LEU A 80 -10.79 -3.92 10.19
CA LEU A 80 -11.67 -2.74 10.20
C LEU A 80 -12.90 -2.86 11.10
N HIS A 81 -13.10 -4.00 11.78
CA HIS A 81 -14.30 -4.24 12.58
C HIS A 81 -14.60 -3.13 13.59
N ASP A 82 -13.60 -2.70 14.34
CA ASP A 82 -13.71 -1.63 15.32
C ASP A 82 -14.18 -0.29 14.70
N LEU A 83 -13.60 0.08 13.56
CA LEU A 83 -14.00 1.28 12.83
C LEU A 83 -15.39 1.14 12.19
N MET A 84 -15.74 -0.06 11.73
CA MET A 84 -17.05 -0.31 11.13
C MET A 84 -18.17 -0.32 12.19
N ALA A 85 -17.87 -0.76 13.41
CA ALA A 85 -18.79 -0.80 14.55
C ALA A 85 -18.90 0.51 15.33
N ALA A 86 -18.08 1.52 15.02
CA ALA A 86 -17.89 2.72 15.85
C ALA A 86 -19.18 3.48 16.19
N ASN A 87 -20.18 3.47 15.29
CA ASN A 87 -21.49 4.11 15.51
C ASN A 87 -22.57 3.11 15.97
N GLY A 88 -22.18 1.92 16.46
CA GLY A 88 -23.10 0.92 16.99
C GLY A 88 -23.95 0.23 15.91
N TRP A 89 -23.44 0.08 14.70
CA TRP A 89 -24.11 -0.66 13.64
C TRP A 89 -24.20 -2.16 13.96
N PRO A 90 -25.41 -2.75 14.14
CA PRO A 90 -25.57 -4.16 14.52
C PRO A 90 -25.08 -5.14 13.45
N GLY A 91 -24.99 -4.70 12.18
CA GLY A 91 -24.52 -5.52 11.06
C GLY A 91 -23.01 -5.74 11.03
N SER A 92 -22.24 -5.09 11.92
CA SER A 92 -20.77 -5.09 11.88
C SER A 92 -20.15 -6.48 12.10
N GLU A 93 -20.70 -7.32 12.96
CA GLU A 93 -20.20 -8.70 13.18
C GLU A 93 -20.39 -9.56 11.93
N ARG A 94 -21.61 -9.58 11.38
CA ARG A 94 -21.88 -10.32 10.14
C ARG A 94 -21.02 -9.81 8.98
N TRP A 95 -20.81 -8.48 8.91
CA TRP A 95 -19.93 -7.89 7.91
C TRP A 95 -18.47 -8.35 8.09
N ARG A 96 -17.97 -8.40 9.33
CA ARG A 96 -16.64 -8.91 9.65
C ARG A 96 -16.42 -10.33 9.12
N GLU A 97 -17.40 -11.22 9.34
CA GLU A 97 -17.37 -12.60 8.85
C GLU A 97 -17.37 -12.67 7.31
N GLN A 98 -18.13 -11.80 6.65
CA GLN A 98 -18.19 -11.72 5.18
C GLN A 98 -16.88 -11.16 4.59
N ALA A 99 -16.28 -10.19 5.23
CA ALA A 99 -15.06 -9.51 4.78
C ALA A 99 -13.78 -10.32 5.09
N ASN A 100 -13.81 -11.63 4.91
CA ASN A 100 -12.81 -12.59 5.36
C ASN A 100 -11.66 -12.81 4.35
N ALA A 101 -11.25 -11.79 3.64
CA ALA A 101 -10.08 -11.80 2.76
C ALA A 101 -9.35 -10.47 2.80
N ILE A 102 -8.13 -10.43 2.24
CA ILE A 102 -7.39 -9.17 2.09
C ILE A 102 -8.00 -8.30 0.99
N ALA A 103 -7.84 -7.00 1.11
CA ALA A 103 -8.41 -6.02 0.20
C ALA A 103 -7.83 -6.12 -1.23
N PRO A 104 -8.63 -5.87 -2.27
CA PRO A 104 -8.09 -5.56 -3.59
C PRO A 104 -7.32 -4.24 -3.55
N THR A 105 -6.47 -4.00 -4.57
CA THR A 105 -5.68 -2.77 -4.65
C THR A 105 -6.55 -1.51 -4.55
N LEU A 106 -6.26 -0.66 -3.55
CA LEU A 106 -6.82 0.70 -3.48
C LEU A 106 -6.23 1.56 -4.60
N VAL A 107 -7.11 2.25 -5.31
CA VAL A 107 -6.74 3.21 -6.35
C VAL A 107 -7.02 4.62 -5.84
N GLY A 108 -6.12 5.58 -6.10
CA GLY A 108 -6.19 6.94 -5.54
C GLY A 108 -7.31 7.83 -6.08
N GLY A 109 -8.33 7.26 -6.73
CA GLY A 109 -9.39 8.00 -7.39
C GLY A 109 -8.90 8.73 -8.65
N SER A 110 -9.72 8.77 -9.69
CA SER A 110 -9.41 9.48 -10.93
C SER A 110 -10.03 10.87 -10.94
N LYS A 111 -9.26 11.89 -11.34
CA LYS A 111 -9.83 13.21 -11.65
C LYS A 111 -10.89 13.14 -12.76
N LYS A 112 -10.80 12.14 -13.65
CA LYS A 112 -11.70 11.94 -14.79
C LYS A 112 -13.04 11.29 -14.43
N HIS A 113 -13.14 10.60 -13.30
CA HIS A 113 -14.30 9.77 -12.93
C HIS A 113 -15.01 10.26 -11.65
N GLY A 114 -14.80 11.51 -11.25
CA GLY A 114 -15.73 12.28 -10.43
C GLY A 114 -15.79 11.96 -8.94
N GLY A 115 -14.81 11.33 -8.33
CA GLY A 115 -14.89 11.19 -6.87
C GLY A 115 -14.00 10.11 -6.25
N PRO A 116 -14.05 9.98 -4.91
CA PRO A 116 -13.32 8.96 -4.19
C PRO A 116 -14.10 7.64 -4.25
N ASP A 117 -13.94 6.88 -5.33
CA ASP A 117 -14.47 5.52 -5.44
C ASP A 117 -13.35 4.47 -5.38
N LEU A 118 -13.71 3.20 -5.15
CA LEU A 118 -12.75 2.11 -4.99
C LEU A 118 -12.29 1.50 -6.33
N GLY A 119 -12.47 2.21 -7.43
CA GLY A 119 -11.89 1.86 -8.72
C GLY A 119 -12.92 1.41 -9.79
N PRO A 120 -12.45 0.77 -10.88
CA PRO A 120 -13.29 0.34 -11.97
C PRO A 120 -14.26 -0.78 -11.55
N THR A 121 -15.21 -1.12 -12.43
CA THR A 121 -16.28 -2.11 -12.16
C THR A 121 -15.75 -3.43 -11.59
N ARG A 122 -14.61 -3.93 -12.11
CA ARG A 122 -14.00 -5.16 -11.59
C ARG A 122 -13.57 -5.01 -10.11
N ALA A 123 -12.97 -3.88 -9.75
CA ALA A 123 -12.57 -3.61 -8.37
C ALA A 123 -13.81 -3.46 -7.47
N LYS A 124 -14.84 -2.74 -7.92
CA LYS A 124 -16.11 -2.60 -7.18
C LYS A 124 -16.78 -3.94 -6.92
N ARG A 125 -16.75 -4.88 -7.88
CA ARG A 125 -17.25 -6.25 -7.66
C ARG A 125 -16.44 -7.01 -6.59
N ALA A 126 -15.11 -6.88 -6.61
CA ALA A 126 -14.26 -7.49 -5.59
C ALA A 126 -14.53 -6.90 -4.19
N TRP A 127 -14.77 -5.59 -4.08
CA TRP A 127 -15.19 -4.94 -2.85
C TRP A 127 -16.59 -5.38 -2.39
N ALA A 128 -17.53 -5.54 -3.31
CA ALA A 128 -18.89 -6.04 -3.00
C ALA A 128 -18.86 -7.48 -2.43
N ALA A 129 -17.94 -8.33 -2.90
CA ALA A 129 -17.73 -9.67 -2.34
C ALA A 129 -17.28 -9.61 -0.87
N LEU A 130 -16.53 -8.56 -0.47
CA LEU A 130 -16.15 -8.26 0.91
C LEU A 130 -17.24 -7.47 1.68
N GLY A 131 -18.45 -7.38 1.15
CA GLY A 131 -19.53 -6.65 1.80
C GLY A 131 -19.35 -5.13 1.81
N VAL A 132 -18.66 -4.54 0.83
CA VAL A 132 -18.38 -3.10 0.74
C VAL A 132 -18.95 -2.49 -0.54
N ASP A 133 -19.72 -1.39 -0.42
CA ASP A 133 -20.10 -0.57 -1.57
C ASP A 133 -18.92 0.27 -2.03
N GLY A 134 -18.31 -0.13 -3.15
CA GLY A 134 -17.15 0.53 -3.75
C GLY A 134 -17.47 1.77 -4.59
N THR A 135 -18.72 2.25 -4.64
CA THR A 135 -19.12 3.39 -5.50
C THR A 135 -18.72 4.75 -4.94
N GLY A 136 -18.27 4.80 -3.68
CA GLY A 136 -17.80 6.03 -3.04
C GLY A 136 -17.23 5.77 -1.65
N LEU A 137 -16.87 6.84 -0.95
CA LEU A 137 -16.47 6.81 0.46
C LEU A 137 -17.46 7.61 1.31
N TRP A 138 -17.63 7.18 2.55
CA TRP A 138 -18.33 7.94 3.59
C TRP A 138 -17.36 8.79 4.41
N ASP A 139 -17.90 9.74 5.15
CA ASP A 139 -17.14 10.52 6.12
C ASP A 139 -17.03 9.80 7.45
N ASP A 140 -18.08 9.05 7.83
CA ASP A 140 -18.19 8.35 9.11
C ASP A 140 -18.58 6.88 8.93
N ALA A 141 -18.45 6.09 10.01
CA ALA A 141 -18.90 4.71 10.09
C ALA A 141 -20.42 4.58 9.84
N PRO A 142 -20.91 3.38 9.49
CA PRO A 142 -22.34 3.14 9.30
C PRO A 142 -23.15 3.55 10.55
N PRO A 143 -24.25 4.29 10.41
CA PRO A 143 -25.10 4.62 11.53
C PRO A 143 -25.86 3.38 12.05
N ARG A 144 -26.35 3.42 13.28
CA ARG A 144 -27.00 2.31 13.97
C ARG A 144 -28.12 1.62 13.18
N HIS A 145 -28.85 2.38 12.38
CA HIS A 145 -29.99 1.86 11.61
C HIS A 145 -29.68 1.56 10.15
N PHE A 146 -28.39 1.51 9.80
CA PHE A 146 -27.98 1.29 8.42
C PHE A 146 -28.33 -0.12 7.94
N VAL A 147 -28.87 -0.21 6.72
CA VAL A 147 -29.18 -1.46 6.00
C VAL A 147 -28.52 -1.41 4.62
N GLY A 148 -27.84 -2.46 4.25
CA GLY A 148 -27.15 -2.60 2.95
C GLY A 148 -25.65 -2.79 3.07
N LEU A 149 -24.92 -2.51 1.98
CA LEU A 149 -23.46 -2.58 1.95
C LEU A 149 -22.87 -1.23 2.41
N PRO A 150 -22.08 -1.21 3.50
CA PRO A 150 -21.41 0.00 3.96
C PRO A 150 -20.32 0.44 2.99
N ARG A 151 -20.03 1.74 2.99
CA ARG A 151 -18.83 2.31 2.35
C ARG A 151 -17.71 2.45 3.35
N LEU A 152 -16.49 2.40 2.85
CA LEU A 152 -15.32 2.72 3.66
C LEU A 152 -15.21 4.23 3.91
N THR A 153 -14.55 4.60 5.00
CA THR A 153 -14.11 5.97 5.25
C THR A 153 -12.65 6.15 4.81
N PRO A 154 -12.15 7.38 4.67
CA PRO A 154 -10.72 7.61 4.45
C PRO A 154 -9.83 6.95 5.50
N ARG A 155 -10.24 6.94 6.78
CA ARG A 155 -9.50 6.26 7.86
C ARG A 155 -9.42 4.75 7.64
N MET A 156 -10.51 4.11 7.25
CA MET A 156 -10.53 2.69 6.93
C MET A 156 -9.61 2.38 5.75
N THR A 157 -9.64 3.19 4.69
CA THR A 157 -8.74 3.02 3.54
C THR A 157 -7.26 3.25 3.90
N ALA A 158 -6.98 4.19 4.82
CA ALA A 158 -5.63 4.41 5.33
C ALA A 158 -5.10 3.21 6.10
N ARG A 159 -5.93 2.61 6.96
CA ARG A 159 -5.57 1.40 7.71
C ARG A 159 -5.31 0.21 6.79
N ILE A 160 -6.13 0.01 5.73
CA ILE A 160 -5.90 -0.99 4.69
C ILE A 160 -4.55 -0.77 3.97
N GLN A 161 -4.14 0.47 3.77
CA GLN A 161 -2.86 0.83 3.15
C GLN A 161 -1.66 0.66 4.10
N GLY A 162 -1.91 0.38 5.38
CA GLY A 162 -0.88 0.20 6.41
C GLY A 162 -0.44 1.50 7.10
N PHE A 163 -1.21 2.57 7.01
CA PHE A 163 -0.96 3.78 7.80
C PHE A 163 -1.43 3.58 9.25
N PRO A 164 -0.67 4.08 10.24
CA PRO A 164 -1.14 4.12 11.62
C PRO A 164 -2.31 5.11 11.76
N ASP A 165 -3.21 4.86 12.72
CA ASP A 165 -4.40 5.70 12.92
C ASP A 165 -4.07 7.14 13.31
N SER A 166 -2.90 7.36 13.89
CA SER A 166 -2.39 8.70 14.23
C SER A 166 -1.96 9.53 13.02
N TRP A 167 -1.82 8.91 11.83
CA TRP A 167 -1.38 9.63 10.63
C TRP A 167 -2.50 10.54 10.12
N GLN A 168 -2.17 11.81 9.90
CA GLN A 168 -3.10 12.82 9.41
C GLN A 168 -2.94 13.05 7.90
N PHE A 169 -4.05 13.14 7.21
CA PHE A 169 -4.12 13.48 5.79
C PHE A 169 -4.71 14.88 5.63
N SER A 170 -4.12 15.69 4.76
CA SER A 170 -4.61 17.05 4.52
C SER A 170 -5.78 17.09 3.52
N GLY A 171 -6.64 18.08 3.68
CA GLY A 171 -7.76 18.33 2.77
C GLY A 171 -8.99 17.49 3.06
N ARG A 172 -10.02 17.64 2.19
CA ARG A 172 -11.29 16.91 2.32
C ARG A 172 -11.15 15.46 1.84
N LYS A 173 -12.19 14.65 2.04
CA LYS A 173 -12.29 13.22 1.74
C LYS A 173 -11.61 12.78 0.44
N THR A 174 -11.89 13.43 -0.68
CA THR A 174 -11.31 13.11 -1.99
C THR A 174 -9.79 13.34 -2.02
N ALA A 175 -9.31 14.42 -1.40
CA ALA A 175 -7.88 14.73 -1.33
C ALA A 175 -7.14 13.75 -0.42
N ALA A 176 -7.69 13.45 0.74
CA ALA A 176 -7.17 12.45 1.67
C ALA A 176 -7.11 11.05 1.00
N TYR A 177 -8.20 10.62 0.38
CA TYR A 177 -8.23 9.33 -0.32
C TYR A 177 -7.21 9.23 -1.46
N ARG A 178 -7.00 10.32 -2.21
CA ARG A 178 -5.97 10.36 -3.25
C ARG A 178 -4.56 10.19 -2.69
N GLN A 179 -4.26 10.83 -1.55
CA GLN A 179 -2.99 10.66 -0.86
C GLN A 179 -2.82 9.19 -0.41
N ILE A 180 -3.85 8.62 0.21
CA ILE A 180 -3.85 7.23 0.66
C ILE A 180 -3.64 6.25 -0.50
N GLY A 181 -4.47 6.32 -1.52
CA GLY A 181 -4.45 5.35 -2.62
C GLY A 181 -3.21 5.45 -3.52
N ASN A 182 -2.55 6.62 -3.57
CA ASN A 182 -1.29 6.78 -4.31
C ASN A 182 -0.04 6.52 -3.48
N ALA A 183 -0.17 6.35 -2.16
CA ALA A 183 0.98 6.12 -1.31
C ALA A 183 1.62 4.74 -1.55
N PHE A 184 2.93 4.71 -1.41
CA PHE A 184 3.66 3.47 -1.18
C PHE A 184 3.35 2.98 0.23
N PRO A 185 2.92 1.71 0.45
CA PRO A 185 2.52 1.24 1.75
C PRO A 185 3.64 1.40 2.79
N PRO A 186 3.37 2.07 3.94
CA PRO A 186 4.39 2.33 4.95
C PRO A 186 5.15 1.10 5.44
N PRO A 187 4.53 -0.09 5.66
CA PRO A 187 5.27 -1.28 6.06
C PRO A 187 6.29 -1.75 5.02
N VAL A 188 5.94 -1.68 3.72
CA VAL A 188 6.86 -2.04 2.63
C VAL A 188 8.00 -1.04 2.54
N ALA A 189 7.68 0.27 2.62
CA ALA A 189 8.67 1.34 2.62
C ALA A 189 9.66 1.18 3.78
N ALA A 190 9.16 0.85 4.97
CA ALA A 190 9.98 0.59 6.15
C ALA A 190 10.87 -0.65 5.99
N ALA A 191 10.35 -1.73 5.38
CA ALA A 191 11.13 -2.94 5.13
C ALA A 191 12.32 -2.65 4.20
N VAL A 192 12.09 -2.00 3.06
CA VAL A 192 13.15 -1.60 2.13
C VAL A 192 14.10 -0.59 2.79
N GLY A 193 13.56 0.39 3.53
CA GLY A 193 14.34 1.40 4.24
C GLY A 193 15.31 0.80 5.24
N ARG A 194 14.90 -0.24 5.99
CA ARG A 194 15.80 -0.96 6.91
C ARG A 194 16.97 -1.61 6.19
N GLN A 195 16.76 -2.20 5.02
CA GLN A 195 17.84 -2.81 4.23
C GLN A 195 18.81 -1.75 3.67
N ILE A 196 18.28 -0.62 3.22
CA ILE A 196 19.13 0.51 2.80
C ILE A 196 19.93 1.03 3.99
N PHE A 197 19.29 1.20 5.14
CA PHE A 197 19.97 1.67 6.37
C PHE A 197 21.08 0.70 6.80
N ALA A 198 20.82 -0.62 6.76
CA ALA A 198 21.84 -1.63 7.07
C ALA A 198 23.07 -1.52 6.15
N ALA A 199 22.84 -1.40 4.84
CA ALA A 199 23.91 -1.21 3.87
C ALA A 199 24.76 0.06 4.13
N LEU A 200 24.12 1.15 4.58
CA LEU A 200 24.79 2.39 4.91
C LEU A 200 25.55 2.35 6.25
N ALA A 201 25.09 1.53 7.19
CA ALA A 201 25.68 1.41 8.53
C ALA A 201 26.99 0.62 8.54
N VAL A 202 27.17 -0.35 7.64
CA VAL A 202 28.36 -1.23 7.58
C VAL A 202 29.68 -0.43 7.56
N LYS A 203 29.73 0.72 6.88
CA LYS A 203 30.96 1.55 6.83
C LYS A 203 31.26 2.34 8.10
N ARG A 204 30.32 2.54 9.02
CA ARG A 204 30.59 3.24 10.27
C ARG A 204 31.44 2.40 11.23
N ILE A 205 31.35 1.09 11.16
CA ILE A 205 32.06 0.17 12.03
C ILE A 205 33.56 0.07 11.66
N PHE A 206 33.90 0.19 10.38
CA PHE A 206 35.28 0.08 9.89
C PHE A 206 36.09 1.39 9.88
N LYS A 207 35.51 2.53 10.26
CA LYS A 207 36.22 3.84 10.35
C LYS A 207 36.66 4.19 11.79
N VAL A 208 36.41 3.34 12.76
CA VAL A 208 36.73 3.55 14.18
C VAL A 208 37.83 2.58 14.66
N ALA A 209 38.53 1.90 13.74
CA ALA A 209 39.71 1.09 14.05
C ALA A 209 40.96 1.71 13.41
#